data_9cbc3caa367496155bfb7bc497525272
#
_entry.id   9cbc3caa367496155bfb7bc497525272
#
_cell.length_a   1.000
_cell.length_b   1.000
_cell.length_c   1.000
_cell.angle_alpha   90.00
_cell.angle_beta   90.00
_cell.angle_gamma   90.00
#
_symmetry.space_group_name_H-M   'P 1'
#
loop_
_entity.id
_entity.type
_entity.pdbx_description
1 polymer ?
#
loop_
_entity_poly.entity_id
_entity_poly.type
_entity_poly.pdbx_seq_one_letter_code
_entity_poly.pdbx_strand_id
1 'polypeptide(L)'
;MVNLTSKEIKGYSNSVLAMSETNDCFVRALAAGFDINYNKAHELAKDRFKRPNKKGTRNHHIIEQMAFIEKDGIEINGVMASVRVMDGLDIKNRYKLKGEIIDRKKTVKSFIKDHQKGTYIVTVSKHAFVVKDGNLIDNFGEEFRPTRKVDGA
;
A
#
# COMPACT_ATOMS: atom_id res chain seq x y z
N MET A 1 13.12 -2.43 11.65
CA MET A 1 11.77 -2.53 11.03
C MET A 1 10.76 -2.94 12.11
N VAL A 2 9.75 -2.12 12.28
CA VAL A 2 8.68 -2.37 13.26
C VAL A 2 7.44 -2.79 12.51
N ASN A 3 6.84 -3.93 12.90
CA ASN A 3 5.59 -4.39 12.35
C ASN A 3 4.45 -3.88 13.24
N LEU A 4 3.73 -2.86 12.78
CA LEU A 4 2.61 -2.29 13.50
C LEU A 4 1.34 -3.07 13.20
N THR A 5 0.49 -3.18 14.22
CA THR A 5 -0.73 -3.99 14.15
C THR A 5 -1.93 -3.19 13.64
N SER A 6 -3.05 -3.88 13.43
CA SER A 6 -4.33 -3.27 13.06
C SER A 6 -4.82 -2.18 14.02
N LYS A 7 -4.24 -2.07 15.22
CA LYS A 7 -4.54 -0.99 16.17
C LYS A 7 -4.25 0.42 15.61
N GLU A 8 -3.30 0.51 14.67
CA GLU A 8 -2.94 1.76 14.02
C GLU A 8 -3.94 2.20 12.94
N ILE A 9 -4.96 1.40 12.69
CA ILE A 9 -6.00 1.70 11.70
C ILE A 9 -7.22 2.26 12.40
N LYS A 10 -7.53 3.51 12.13
CA LYS A 10 -8.68 4.20 12.73
C LYS A 10 -9.99 3.47 12.44
N GLY A 11 -10.77 3.26 13.48
CA GLY A 11 -12.10 2.64 13.37
C GLY A 11 -12.10 1.15 13.06
N TYR A 12 -10.94 0.50 12.97
CA TYR A 12 -10.88 -0.92 12.62
C TYR A 12 -11.48 -1.82 13.71
N SER A 13 -11.07 -1.63 14.94
CA SER A 13 -11.52 -2.48 16.07
C SER A 13 -13.02 -2.38 16.36
N ASN A 14 -13.65 -1.29 15.98
CA ASN A 14 -15.09 -1.05 16.19
C ASN A 14 -15.91 -1.20 14.92
N SER A 15 -15.29 -1.61 13.81
CA SER A 15 -15.96 -1.70 12.51
C SER A 15 -16.68 -3.03 12.37
N VAL A 16 -17.99 -2.98 12.13
CA VAL A 16 -18.78 -4.16 11.78
C VAL A 16 -18.32 -4.72 10.43
N LEU A 17 -17.97 -3.84 9.47
CA LEU A 17 -17.43 -4.27 8.18
C LEU A 17 -16.13 -5.03 8.34
N ALA A 18 -15.22 -4.55 9.19
CA ALA A 18 -13.94 -5.20 9.44
C ALA A 18 -14.09 -6.60 10.02
N MET A 19 -15.08 -6.81 10.90
CA MET A 19 -15.34 -8.10 11.52
C MET A 19 -15.76 -9.18 10.52
N SER A 20 -16.41 -8.78 9.44
CA SER A 20 -16.91 -9.70 8.40
C SER A 20 -16.04 -9.77 7.16
N GLU A 21 -14.96 -8.98 7.09
CA GLU A 21 -14.14 -8.88 5.90
C GLU A 21 -13.05 -9.93 5.81
N THR A 22 -12.74 -10.28 4.55
CA THR A 22 -11.61 -11.12 4.16
C THR A 22 -10.88 -10.46 2.99
N ASN A 23 -9.59 -10.76 2.82
CA ASN A 23 -8.79 -10.24 1.71
C ASN A 23 -8.80 -8.70 1.61
N ASP A 24 -8.80 -8.03 2.74
CA ASP A 24 -8.95 -6.58 2.86
C ASP A 24 -7.62 -5.83 3.05
N CYS A 25 -6.50 -6.43 2.65
CA CYS A 25 -5.18 -5.82 2.83
C CYS A 25 -5.07 -4.42 2.21
N PHE A 26 -5.63 -4.21 1.03
CA PHE A 26 -5.62 -2.90 0.39
C PHE A 26 -6.53 -1.89 1.12
N VAL A 27 -7.67 -2.34 1.63
CA VAL A 27 -8.54 -1.48 2.45
C VAL A 27 -7.79 -0.96 3.67
N ARG A 28 -7.08 -1.84 4.35
CA ARG A 28 -6.25 -1.50 5.51
C ARG A 28 -5.11 -0.57 5.12
N ALA A 29 -4.48 -0.82 3.98
CA ALA A 29 -3.42 0.04 3.45
C ALA A 29 -3.94 1.44 3.11
N LEU A 30 -5.13 1.56 2.53
CA LEU A 30 -5.78 2.86 2.29
C LEU A 30 -6.04 3.60 3.60
N ALA A 31 -6.59 2.91 4.59
CA ALA A 31 -6.88 3.51 5.89
C ALA A 31 -5.61 4.03 6.57
N ALA A 32 -4.56 3.23 6.61
CA ALA A 32 -3.30 3.63 7.21
C ALA A 32 -2.54 4.67 6.38
N GLY A 33 -2.54 4.52 5.06
CA GLY A 33 -1.81 5.41 4.15
C GLY A 33 -2.39 6.81 4.09
N PHE A 34 -3.69 6.94 4.01
CA PHE A 34 -4.39 8.23 4.00
C PHE A 34 -4.78 8.72 5.40
N ASP A 35 -4.51 7.93 6.43
CA ASP A 35 -4.90 8.23 7.81
C ASP A 35 -6.40 8.50 7.94
N ILE A 36 -7.21 7.61 7.40
CA ILE A 36 -8.67 7.68 7.39
C ILE A 36 -9.28 6.47 8.09
N ASN A 37 -10.56 6.62 8.47
CA ASN A 37 -11.32 5.56 9.09
C ASN A 37 -11.44 4.33 8.17
N TYR A 38 -11.41 3.13 8.74
CA TYR A 38 -11.53 1.87 7.99
C TYR A 38 -12.77 1.82 7.10
N ASN A 39 -13.93 2.23 7.64
CA ASN A 39 -15.18 2.21 6.87
C ASN A 39 -15.12 3.12 5.64
N LYS A 40 -14.48 4.29 5.76
CA LYS A 40 -14.26 5.19 4.62
C LYS A 40 -13.29 4.59 3.62
N ALA A 41 -12.23 3.95 4.07
CA ALA A 41 -11.29 3.24 3.20
C ALA A 41 -11.97 2.08 2.47
N HIS A 42 -12.85 1.36 3.15
CA HIS A 42 -13.65 0.29 2.55
C HIS A 42 -14.54 0.81 1.42
N GLU A 43 -15.21 1.92 1.64
CA GLU A 43 -16.02 2.61 0.63
C GLU A 43 -15.18 3.02 -0.58
N LEU A 44 -14.02 3.64 -0.36
CA LEU A 44 -13.10 4.03 -1.43
C LEU A 44 -12.61 2.83 -2.24
N ALA A 45 -12.23 1.75 -1.57
CA ALA A 45 -11.75 0.54 -2.25
C ALA A 45 -12.83 -0.03 -3.18
N LYS A 46 -14.07 -0.05 -2.72
CA LYS A 46 -15.20 -0.52 -3.50
C LYS A 46 -15.51 0.41 -4.68
N ASP A 47 -15.67 1.68 -4.40
CA ASP A 47 -16.20 2.64 -5.39
C ASP A 47 -15.13 3.13 -6.36
N ARG A 48 -13.92 3.40 -5.85
CA ARG A 48 -12.84 3.96 -6.66
C ARG A 48 -11.92 2.90 -7.25
N PHE A 49 -11.59 1.87 -6.47
CA PHE A 49 -10.64 0.83 -6.88
C PHE A 49 -11.31 -0.46 -7.33
N LYS A 50 -12.61 -0.47 -7.43
CA LYS A 50 -13.43 -1.59 -7.96
C LYS A 50 -13.20 -2.91 -7.21
N ARG A 51 -12.94 -2.83 -5.91
CA ARG A 51 -12.75 -4.02 -5.09
C ARG A 51 -14.05 -4.84 -5.03
N PRO A 52 -14.04 -6.14 -5.42
CA PRO A 52 -15.18 -7.01 -5.23
C PRO A 52 -15.45 -7.29 -3.75
N ASN A 53 -16.68 -7.59 -3.41
CA ASN A 53 -17.05 -7.92 -2.03
C ASN A 53 -16.27 -9.12 -1.51
N LYS A 54 -15.60 -8.97 -0.38
CA LYS A 54 -14.79 -10.00 0.31
C LYS A 54 -13.63 -10.57 -0.52
N LYS A 55 -13.23 -9.89 -1.58
CA LYS A 55 -12.09 -10.27 -2.42
C LYS A 55 -11.01 -9.21 -2.38
N GLY A 56 -9.80 -9.58 -2.79
CA GLY A 56 -8.69 -8.65 -2.89
C GLY A 56 -8.90 -7.61 -3.98
N THR A 57 -8.26 -6.46 -3.83
CA THR A 57 -8.21 -5.43 -4.88
C THR A 57 -7.12 -5.78 -5.88
N ARG A 58 -7.43 -5.75 -7.15
CA ARG A 58 -6.48 -6.09 -8.21
C ARG A 58 -5.43 -4.99 -8.37
N ASN A 59 -4.17 -5.37 -8.49
CA ASN A 59 -3.05 -4.42 -8.61
C ASN A 59 -3.21 -3.45 -9.79
N HIS A 60 -3.71 -3.91 -10.94
CA HIS A 60 -3.90 -3.00 -12.08
C HIS A 60 -4.95 -1.93 -11.81
N HIS A 61 -5.99 -2.22 -11.03
CA HIS A 61 -6.96 -1.20 -10.60
C HIS A 61 -6.31 -0.20 -9.63
N ILE A 62 -5.47 -0.69 -8.74
CA ILE A 62 -4.73 0.17 -7.79
C ILE A 62 -3.83 1.15 -8.56
N ILE A 63 -3.01 0.63 -9.46
CA ILE A 63 -2.05 1.44 -10.23
C ILE A 63 -2.78 2.45 -11.10
N GLU A 64 -3.81 2.03 -11.81
CA GLU A 64 -4.59 2.90 -12.68
C GLU A 64 -5.24 4.05 -11.91
N GLN A 65 -5.92 3.75 -10.82
CA GLN A 65 -6.62 4.77 -10.04
C GLN A 65 -5.65 5.67 -9.28
N MET A 66 -4.52 5.15 -8.81
CA MET A 66 -3.50 5.98 -8.19
C MET A 66 -2.88 6.97 -9.19
N ALA A 67 -2.74 6.59 -10.46
CA ALA A 67 -2.29 7.49 -11.51
C ALA A 67 -3.28 8.64 -11.73
N PHE A 68 -4.58 8.37 -11.71
CA PHE A 68 -5.60 9.43 -11.77
C PHE A 68 -5.56 10.34 -10.55
N ILE A 69 -5.37 9.77 -9.36
CA ILE A 69 -5.27 10.55 -8.12
C ILE A 69 -3.99 11.40 -8.10
N GLU A 70 -2.89 10.90 -8.65
CA GLU A 70 -1.67 11.69 -8.81
C GLU A 70 -1.92 12.95 -9.64
N LYS A 71 -2.70 12.82 -10.70
CA LYS A 71 -3.02 13.93 -11.61
C LYS A 71 -4.01 14.91 -11.01
N ASP A 72 -5.11 14.42 -10.45
CA ASP A 72 -6.27 15.24 -10.09
C ASP A 72 -6.46 15.40 -8.57
N GLY A 73 -5.74 14.65 -7.75
CA GLY A 73 -5.98 14.58 -6.32
C GLY A 73 -7.23 13.77 -6.00
N ILE A 74 -7.52 13.64 -4.73
CA ILE A 74 -8.74 12.99 -4.23
C ILE A 74 -9.27 13.76 -3.02
N GLU A 75 -10.58 14.01 -3.00
CA GLU A 75 -11.25 14.59 -1.85
C GLU A 75 -11.75 13.49 -0.92
N ILE A 76 -11.30 13.54 0.33
CA ILE A 76 -11.70 12.61 1.37
C ILE A 76 -12.18 13.41 2.58
N ASN A 77 -13.46 13.25 2.95
CA ASN A 77 -14.08 13.98 4.06
C ASN A 77 -13.88 15.49 3.97
N GLY A 78 -13.98 16.05 2.76
CA GLY A 78 -13.83 17.48 2.52
C GLY A 78 -12.39 17.98 2.45
N VAL A 79 -11.42 17.10 2.57
CA VAL A 79 -9.98 17.44 2.51
C VAL A 79 -9.38 16.84 1.23
N MET A 80 -8.67 17.68 0.48
CA MET A 80 -7.95 17.23 -0.71
C MET A 80 -6.66 16.53 -0.30
N ALA A 81 -6.48 15.32 -0.81
CA ALA A 81 -5.25 14.55 -0.67
C ALA A 81 -4.59 14.37 -2.04
N SER A 82 -3.28 14.26 -2.05
CA SER A 82 -2.50 14.01 -3.24
C SER A 82 -1.58 12.83 -3.04
N VAL A 83 -1.25 12.15 -4.14
CA VAL A 83 -0.30 11.04 -4.13
C VAL A 83 0.72 11.23 -5.25
N ARG A 84 1.85 10.57 -5.09
CA ARG A 84 2.84 10.40 -6.15
C ARG A 84 3.02 8.91 -6.39
N VAL A 85 2.84 8.47 -7.63
CA VAL A 85 3.15 7.11 -8.02
C VAL A 85 4.66 7.00 -8.24
N MET A 86 5.29 6.03 -7.58
CA MET A 86 6.74 5.86 -7.66
C MET A 86 7.16 5.44 -9.06
N ASP A 87 8.19 6.09 -9.58
CA ASP A 87 8.83 5.72 -10.83
C ASP A 87 9.42 4.31 -10.73
N GLY A 88 9.51 3.62 -11.87
CA GLY A 88 10.16 2.32 -11.95
C GLY A 88 11.58 2.30 -11.42
N LEU A 89 12.33 3.40 -11.52
CA LEU A 89 13.67 3.53 -10.95
C LEU A 89 13.64 3.62 -9.42
N ASP A 90 12.60 4.20 -8.85
CA ASP A 90 12.46 4.32 -7.39
C ASP A 90 12.22 2.97 -6.71
N ILE A 91 11.67 2.00 -7.45
CA ILE A 91 11.35 0.67 -6.93
C ILE A 91 12.24 -0.44 -7.47
N LYS A 92 13.29 -0.08 -8.19
CA LYS A 92 14.26 -1.02 -8.76
C LYS A 92 15.68 -0.67 -8.34
N ASN A 93 16.47 -1.70 -8.06
CA ASN A 93 17.92 -1.57 -7.90
C ASN A 93 18.60 -1.83 -9.22
N ARG A 94 19.59 -1.02 -9.54
CA ARG A 94 20.39 -1.16 -10.76
C ARG A 94 21.70 -1.85 -10.45
N TYR A 95 21.97 -2.92 -11.19
CA TYR A 95 23.20 -3.70 -11.07
C TYR A 95 23.96 -3.72 -12.41
N LYS A 96 25.28 -3.71 -12.33
CA LYS A 96 26.13 -3.93 -13.48
C LYS A 96 26.69 -5.34 -13.40
N LEU A 97 26.23 -6.22 -14.28
CA LEU A 97 26.66 -7.61 -14.34
C LEU A 97 27.23 -7.90 -15.73
N LYS A 98 28.50 -8.39 -15.79
CA LYS A 98 29.16 -8.76 -17.07
C LYS A 98 29.08 -7.68 -18.16
N GLY A 99 29.20 -6.40 -17.77
CA GLY A 99 29.12 -5.29 -18.68
C GLY A 99 27.71 -4.84 -19.06
N GLU A 100 26.69 -5.56 -18.61
CA GLU A 100 25.28 -5.18 -18.82
C GLU A 100 24.70 -4.49 -17.59
N ILE A 101 23.78 -3.56 -17.83
CA ILE A 101 23.01 -2.90 -16.75
C ILE A 101 21.69 -3.67 -16.59
N ILE A 102 21.45 -4.20 -15.38
CA ILE A 102 20.27 -4.97 -15.05
C ILE A 102 19.51 -4.26 -13.95
N ASP A 103 18.23 -3.98 -14.18
CA ASP A 103 17.32 -3.42 -13.19
C ASP A 103 16.50 -4.57 -12.57
N ARG A 104 16.55 -4.68 -11.24
CA ARG A 104 15.76 -5.67 -10.48
C ARG A 104 14.87 -4.97 -9.48
N LYS A 105 13.65 -5.48 -9.30
CA LYS A 105 12.73 -4.98 -8.30
C LYS A 105 13.38 -5.01 -6.92
N LYS A 106 13.21 -3.93 -6.16
CA LYS A 106 13.65 -3.89 -4.75
C LYS A 106 12.88 -4.92 -3.93
N THR A 107 13.56 -5.50 -2.95
CA THR A 107 12.86 -6.21 -1.89
C THR A 107 12.19 -5.19 -0.96
N VAL A 108 11.24 -5.63 -0.15
CA VAL A 108 10.61 -4.75 0.85
C VAL A 108 11.67 -4.19 1.81
N LYS A 109 12.61 -5.01 2.23
CA LYS A 109 13.73 -4.58 3.07
C LYS A 109 14.54 -3.46 2.42
N SER A 110 14.90 -3.61 1.15
CA SER A 110 15.63 -2.61 0.38
C SER A 110 14.82 -1.33 0.20
N PHE A 111 13.52 -1.46 -0.10
CA PHE A 111 12.63 -0.32 -0.23
C PHE A 111 12.55 0.49 1.06
N ILE A 112 12.36 -0.16 2.20
CA ILE A 112 12.31 0.51 3.51
C ILE A 112 13.62 1.24 3.79
N LYS A 113 14.76 0.61 3.50
CA LYS A 113 16.07 1.23 3.68
C LYS A 113 16.22 2.53 2.90
N ASP A 114 15.72 2.56 1.67
CA ASP A 114 15.86 3.72 0.79
C ASP A 114 14.78 4.78 1.01
N HIS A 115 13.68 4.45 1.71
CA HIS A 115 12.52 5.33 1.91
C HIS A 115 12.18 5.44 3.40
N GLN A 116 13.07 6.10 4.16
CA GLN A 116 12.94 6.25 5.62
C GLN A 116 12.02 7.39 6.04
N LYS A 117 11.57 8.23 5.10
CA LYS A 117 10.67 9.34 5.39
C LYS A 117 9.46 9.28 4.47
N GLY A 118 8.31 9.61 5.02
CA GLY A 118 7.05 9.68 4.30
C GLY A 118 6.20 8.44 4.44
N THR A 119 5.04 8.49 3.83
CA THR A 119 4.04 7.41 3.88
C THR A 119 3.89 6.81 2.50
N TYR A 120 4.04 5.50 2.41
CA TYR A 120 3.99 4.76 1.15
C TYR A 120 2.97 3.63 1.26
N ILE A 121 2.07 3.53 0.28
CA ILE A 121 1.25 2.34 0.07
C ILE A 121 2.05 1.44 -0.87
N VAL A 122 2.45 0.28 -0.39
CA VAL A 122 3.34 -0.63 -1.11
C VAL A 122 2.56 -1.88 -1.53
N THR A 123 2.72 -2.26 -2.79
CA THR A 123 2.13 -3.49 -3.31
C THR A 123 3.22 -4.52 -3.61
N VAL A 124 2.93 -5.74 -3.21
CA VAL A 124 3.70 -6.94 -3.58
C VAL A 124 2.73 -7.93 -4.21
N SER A 125 3.22 -9.06 -4.67
CA SER A 125 2.33 -10.09 -5.21
C SER A 125 1.27 -10.50 -4.17
N LYS A 126 0.00 -10.31 -4.50
CA LYS A 126 -1.18 -10.68 -3.69
C LYS A 126 -1.27 -10.00 -2.33
N HIS A 127 -0.57 -8.88 -2.12
CA HIS A 127 -0.62 -8.18 -0.84
C HIS A 127 -0.33 -6.68 -0.98
N ALA A 128 -0.93 -5.88 -0.12
CA ALA A 128 -0.67 -4.46 0.00
C ALA A 128 -0.54 -4.07 1.48
N PHE A 129 0.32 -3.13 1.77
CA PHE A 129 0.59 -2.65 3.13
C PHE A 129 1.14 -1.23 3.07
N VAL A 130 1.44 -0.66 4.23
CA VAL A 130 1.97 0.70 4.34
C VAL A 130 3.36 0.67 4.98
N VAL A 131 4.24 1.51 4.45
CA VAL A 131 5.50 1.89 5.09
C VAL A 131 5.40 3.35 5.46
N LYS A 132 5.53 3.68 6.73
CA LYS A 132 5.47 5.05 7.23
C LYS A 132 6.70 5.36 8.06
N ASP A 133 7.48 6.34 7.60
CA ASP A 133 8.72 6.76 8.25
C ASP A 133 9.63 5.58 8.59
N GLY A 134 9.79 4.66 7.65
CA GLY A 134 10.61 3.45 7.80
C GLY A 134 9.97 2.33 8.60
N ASN A 135 8.74 2.47 9.06
CA ASN A 135 8.03 1.45 9.83
C ASN A 135 7.01 0.72 8.96
N LEU A 136 7.01 -0.59 9.02
CA LEU A 136 6.04 -1.42 8.34
C LEU A 136 4.72 -1.43 9.12
N ILE A 137 3.65 -1.02 8.47
CA ILE A 137 2.29 -1.13 9.02
C ILE A 137 1.58 -2.23 8.25
N ASP A 138 1.53 -3.39 8.87
CA ASP A 138 0.84 -4.56 8.34
C ASP A 138 0.17 -5.27 9.52
N ASN A 139 -1.06 -5.67 9.33
CA ASN A 139 -1.87 -6.21 10.41
C ASN A 139 -2.19 -7.68 10.26
N PHE A 140 -1.51 -8.37 9.38
CA PHE A 140 -1.66 -9.80 9.26
C PHE A 140 -0.71 -10.49 10.23
N GLY A 141 -1.24 -11.38 11.05
CA GLY A 141 -0.44 -12.24 11.91
C GLY A 141 0.40 -13.26 11.16
N GLU A 142 0.46 -13.15 9.85
CA GLU A 142 1.27 -14.01 9.01
C GLU A 142 2.70 -13.47 8.90
N GLU A 143 3.65 -14.38 8.74
CA GLU A 143 5.03 -14.01 8.51
C GLU A 143 5.17 -13.13 7.28
N PHE A 144 5.51 -11.90 7.50
CA PHE A 144 5.86 -11.00 6.44
C PHE A 144 7.31 -11.27 6.01
N ARG A 145 7.49 -11.62 4.74
CA ARG A 145 8.83 -11.88 4.21
C ARG A 145 9.45 -10.60 3.66
N PRO A 146 10.48 -10.04 4.33
CA PRO A 146 11.11 -8.80 3.87
C PRO A 146 11.86 -8.96 2.54
N THR A 147 12.04 -10.17 2.07
CA THR A 147 12.66 -10.48 0.77
C THR A 147 11.67 -10.45 -0.40
N ARG A 148 10.37 -10.24 -0.16
CA ARG A 148 9.38 -10.13 -1.25
C ARG A 148 9.69 -8.90 -2.11
N LYS A 149 9.43 -9.03 -3.41
CA LYS A 149 9.68 -7.96 -4.39
C LYS A 149 8.54 -6.95 -4.38
N VAL A 150 8.90 -5.66 -4.43
CA VAL A 150 7.94 -4.56 -4.55
C VAL A 150 7.46 -4.48 -6.00
N ASP A 151 6.14 -4.49 -6.20
CA ASP A 151 5.51 -4.32 -7.51
C ASP A 151 5.14 -2.87 -7.78
N GLY A 152 4.81 -2.11 -6.73
CA GLY A 152 4.45 -0.70 -6.84
C GLY A 152 4.46 -0.01 -5.48
N ALA A 153 4.50 1.28 -5.53
CA ALA A 153 4.43 2.12 -4.33
C ALA A 153 3.89 3.52 -4.65
#